data_535e4caedfde59b7b705716dd94bdcd7
#
_entry.id   535e4caedfde59b7b705716dd94bdcd7
#
_cell.length_a   1.000
_cell.length_b   1.000
_cell.length_c   1.000
_cell.angle_alpha   90.00
_cell.angle_beta   90.00
_cell.angle_gamma   90.00
#
_symmetry.space_group_name_H-M   'P 1'
#
loop_
_entity.id
_entity.type
_entity.pdbx_description
1 polymer ?
#
loop_
_entity_poly.entity_id
_entity_poly.type
_entity_poly.pdbx_seq_one_letter_code
_entity_poly.pdbx_strand_id
1 'polypeptide(L)'
;LAITLGELRSLQPDDVVLFRDAEEERMAALVIAERLYAPVALTADGPQLLAAPTAIAGSNWEWTMNENTPPPAGRTLEESTLDELPVALAFEIGRTAMPVGEIRQLAPGSVVALADVTEASVDIIANGKRVGRGEIVRIGESLGVRIVRMFDNA
;
A
#
# COMPACT_ATOMS: atom_id res chain seq x y z
N LEU A 1 -1.01 -6.75 0.42
CA LEU A 1 -1.46 -7.57 1.55
C LEU A 1 -2.97 -7.72 1.52
N ALA A 2 -3.47 -8.94 1.69
CA ALA A 2 -4.90 -9.19 1.78
C ALA A 2 -5.26 -9.58 3.21
N ILE A 3 -6.29 -8.94 3.75
CA ILE A 3 -6.92 -9.30 5.02
C ILE A 3 -8.44 -9.37 4.81
N THR A 4 -9.15 -9.90 5.78
CA THR A 4 -10.62 -9.87 5.73
C THR A 4 -11.17 -8.52 6.23
N LEU A 5 -12.40 -8.21 5.84
CA LEU A 5 -13.06 -7.00 6.33
C LEU A 5 -13.22 -7.02 7.87
N GLY A 6 -13.48 -8.21 8.45
CA GLY A 6 -13.55 -8.40 9.89
C GLY A 6 -12.22 -8.09 10.59
N GLU A 7 -11.12 -8.57 10.03
CA GLU A 7 -9.78 -8.24 10.55
C GLU A 7 -9.49 -6.74 10.45
N LEU A 8 -9.83 -6.11 9.32
CA LEU A 8 -9.68 -4.67 9.16
C LEU A 8 -10.45 -3.87 10.22
N ARG A 9 -11.69 -4.26 10.48
CA ARG A 9 -12.55 -3.62 11.49
C ARG A 9 -12.05 -3.82 12.93
N SER A 10 -11.31 -4.90 13.17
CA SER A 10 -10.75 -5.20 14.48
C SER A 10 -9.45 -4.48 14.79
N LEU A 11 -8.82 -3.85 13.81
CA LEU A 11 -7.56 -3.13 14.00
C LEU A 11 -7.73 -1.96 14.95
N GLN A 12 -6.85 -1.89 15.94
CA GLN A 12 -6.82 -0.85 16.95
C GLN A 12 -5.44 -0.18 16.99
N PRO A 13 -5.35 1.03 17.57
CA PRO A 13 -4.05 1.64 17.84
C PRO A 13 -3.14 0.67 18.61
N ASP A 14 -1.87 0.67 18.26
CA ASP A 14 -0.82 -0.22 18.75
C ASP A 14 -0.83 -1.66 18.20
N ASP A 15 -1.85 -2.06 17.43
CA ASP A 15 -1.76 -3.31 16.67
C ASP A 15 -0.68 -3.22 15.59
N VAL A 16 -0.07 -4.34 15.29
CA VAL A 16 0.97 -4.44 14.26
C VAL A 16 0.54 -5.40 13.16
N VAL A 17 0.56 -4.93 11.93
CA VAL A 17 0.36 -5.75 10.73
C VAL A 17 1.72 -6.12 10.17
N LEU A 18 2.04 -7.41 10.15
CA LEU A 18 3.31 -7.92 9.64
C LEU A 18 3.25 -8.20 8.14
N PHE A 19 4.33 -7.88 7.43
CA PHE A 19 4.55 -8.36 6.08
C PHE A 19 5.13 -9.76 6.10
N ARG A 20 4.57 -10.66 5.32
CA ARG A 20 4.99 -12.07 5.32
C ARG A 20 6.35 -12.32 4.70
N ASP A 21 6.78 -11.49 3.78
CA ASP A 21 8.00 -11.71 3.00
C ASP A 21 9.00 -10.57 3.24
N ALA A 22 9.55 -10.56 4.46
CA ALA A 22 10.57 -9.58 4.83
C ALA A 22 11.99 -9.96 4.38
N GLU A 23 12.13 -10.99 3.53
CA GLU A 23 13.45 -11.35 2.97
C GLU A 23 13.97 -10.29 1.98
N GLU A 24 13.10 -9.48 1.43
CA GLU A 24 13.50 -8.35 0.60
C GLU A 24 13.45 -7.05 1.42
N GLU A 25 14.51 -6.81 2.16
CA GLU A 25 14.65 -5.63 3.00
C GLU A 25 14.41 -4.34 2.20
N ARG A 26 13.40 -3.58 2.62
CA ARG A 26 13.14 -2.20 2.20
C ARG A 26 12.63 -2.02 0.77
N MET A 27 12.03 -3.01 0.18
CA MET A 27 11.41 -2.84 -1.12
C MET A 27 10.04 -2.20 -0.99
N ALA A 28 9.92 -1.06 -1.60
CA ALA A 28 8.67 -0.38 -1.85
C ALA A 28 8.46 -0.30 -3.37
N ALA A 29 7.31 0.12 -3.79
CA ALA A 29 7.01 0.35 -5.18
C ALA A 29 6.58 1.80 -5.42
N LEU A 30 7.10 2.40 -6.46
CA LEU A 30 6.56 3.62 -7.03
C LEU A 30 5.48 3.25 -8.04
N VAL A 31 4.27 3.75 -7.83
CA VAL A 31 3.15 3.55 -8.75
C VAL A 31 2.82 4.88 -9.42
N ILE A 32 2.78 4.89 -10.75
CA ILE A 32 2.51 6.08 -11.54
C ILE A 32 1.19 5.89 -12.30
N ALA A 33 0.22 6.75 -11.99
CA ALA A 33 -1.09 6.78 -12.65
C ALA A 33 -1.79 5.41 -12.71
N GLU A 34 -1.53 4.54 -11.73
CA GLU A 34 -2.05 3.16 -11.65
C GLU A 34 -1.70 2.28 -12.86
N ARG A 35 -0.75 2.72 -13.69
CA ARG A 35 -0.38 2.04 -14.95
C ARG A 35 1.06 1.59 -15.03
N LEU A 36 1.94 2.30 -14.35
CA LEU A 36 3.36 1.97 -14.33
C LEU A 36 3.81 1.71 -12.90
N TYR A 37 4.78 0.86 -12.74
CA TYR A 37 5.44 0.68 -11.46
C TYR A 37 6.96 0.60 -11.61
N ALA A 38 7.67 0.97 -10.57
CA ALA A 38 9.09 0.73 -10.44
C ALA A 38 9.41 0.28 -9.01
N PRO A 39 10.27 -0.73 -8.85
CA PRO A 39 10.77 -1.06 -7.52
C PRO A 39 11.67 0.06 -7.02
N VAL A 40 11.55 0.40 -5.76
CA VAL A 40 12.35 1.46 -5.12
C VAL A 40 12.94 0.98 -3.80
N ALA A 41 14.11 1.46 -3.48
CA ALA A 41 14.68 1.37 -2.15
C ALA A 41 14.38 2.66 -1.38
N LEU A 42 14.06 2.53 -0.10
CA LEU A 42 13.85 3.69 0.75
C LEU A 42 15.19 4.18 1.28
N THR A 43 15.58 5.40 0.91
CA THR A 43 16.80 6.04 1.35
C THR A 43 16.49 7.28 2.19
N ALA A 44 17.50 7.85 2.85
CA ALA A 44 17.36 9.08 3.62
C ALA A 44 16.88 10.27 2.76
N ASP A 45 17.22 10.28 1.47
CA ASP A 45 16.84 11.33 0.52
C ASP A 45 15.46 11.08 -0.14
N GLY A 46 14.88 9.93 0.10
CA GLY A 46 13.60 9.51 -0.47
C GLY A 46 13.67 8.17 -1.22
N PRO A 47 12.58 7.74 -1.83
CA PRO A 47 12.56 6.53 -2.64
C PRO A 47 13.50 6.64 -3.84
N GLN A 48 14.43 5.72 -3.95
CA GLN A 48 15.37 5.63 -5.06
C GLN A 48 14.99 4.46 -5.97
N LEU A 49 14.84 4.73 -7.26
CA LEU A 49 14.49 3.69 -8.23
C LEU A 49 15.59 2.65 -8.37
N LEU A 50 15.21 1.39 -8.32
CA LEU A 50 16.07 0.25 -8.59
C LEU A 50 16.03 -0.19 -10.04
N ALA A 51 14.94 0.11 -10.72
CA ALA A 51 14.73 -0.17 -12.14
C ALA A 51 13.88 0.93 -12.78
N ALA A 52 13.92 1.03 -14.11
CA ALA A 52 13.06 1.95 -14.84
C ALA A 52 11.58 1.56 -14.69
N PRO A 53 10.66 2.53 -14.70
CA PRO A 53 9.23 2.24 -14.66
C PRO A 53 8.79 1.34 -15.81
N THR A 54 8.01 0.31 -15.49
CA THR A 54 7.43 -0.63 -16.45
C THR A 54 5.92 -0.64 -16.35
N ALA A 55 5.26 -1.03 -17.43
CA ALA A 55 3.82 -1.17 -17.42
C ALA A 55 3.39 -2.28 -16.46
N ILE A 56 2.34 -2.02 -15.71
CA ILE A 56 1.70 -3.04 -14.88
C ILE A 56 1.02 -4.02 -15.85
N ALA A 57 1.64 -5.17 -16.05
CA ALA A 57 1.11 -6.21 -16.90
C ALA A 57 0.40 -7.26 -16.06
N GLY A 58 -0.90 -7.38 -16.26
CA GLY A 58 -1.69 -8.49 -15.71
C GLY A 58 -2.09 -8.32 -14.23
N SER A 59 -3.00 -9.15 -13.87
CA SER A 59 -3.85 -9.14 -12.69
C SER A 59 -3.19 -9.56 -11.36
N ASN A 60 -1.89 -9.58 -11.25
CA ASN A 60 -1.23 -10.13 -10.06
C ASN A 60 -0.83 -9.08 -9.00
N TRP A 61 -1.13 -7.81 -9.25
CA TRP A 61 -0.94 -6.77 -8.24
C TRP A 61 -2.21 -6.65 -7.42
N GLU A 62 -2.09 -6.81 -6.14
CA GLU A 62 -3.20 -6.64 -5.19
C GLU A 62 -3.86 -5.26 -5.27
N TRP A 63 -3.16 -4.29 -5.88
CA TRP A 63 -3.65 -2.95 -6.15
C TRP A 63 -4.73 -2.88 -7.21
N THR A 64 -4.69 -3.79 -8.19
CA THR A 64 -5.65 -3.83 -9.30
C THR A 64 -6.83 -4.75 -9.02
N MET A 65 -6.81 -5.50 -7.94
CA MET A 65 -7.92 -6.39 -7.58
C MET A 65 -9.20 -5.65 -7.17
N ASN A 66 -9.19 -4.34 -7.31
CA ASN A 66 -10.36 -3.54 -6.94
C ASN A 66 -11.33 -3.32 -8.10
N GLU A 67 -11.15 -3.97 -9.22
CA GLU A 67 -12.13 -3.90 -10.26
C GLU A 67 -13.29 -4.84 -9.96
N ASN A 68 -14.32 -4.24 -9.35
CA ASN A 68 -15.71 -4.58 -9.54
C ASN A 68 -16.00 -6.01 -10.03
N THR A 69 -15.79 -6.98 -9.16
CA THR A 69 -16.67 -8.14 -9.26
C THR A 69 -17.99 -7.71 -8.62
N PRO A 70 -19.00 -7.42 -9.40
CA PRO A 70 -20.30 -7.11 -8.80
C PRO A 70 -20.68 -8.29 -7.91
N PRO A 71 -21.13 -8.04 -6.69
CA PRO A 71 -21.65 -9.13 -5.87
C PRO A 71 -22.75 -9.84 -6.67
N PRO A 72 -22.79 -11.17 -6.63
CA PRO A 72 -23.85 -11.89 -7.31
C PRO A 72 -25.19 -11.34 -6.85
N ALA A 73 -25.96 -10.86 -7.81
CA ALA A 73 -27.26 -10.26 -7.56
C ALA A 73 -28.14 -11.25 -6.79
N GLY A 74 -28.70 -10.83 -5.67
CA GLY A 74 -29.83 -11.48 -5.04
C GLY A 74 -29.61 -12.24 -3.73
N ARG A 75 -28.45 -12.09 -3.06
CA ARG A 75 -28.29 -12.62 -1.70
C ARG A 75 -28.20 -11.48 -0.69
N THR A 76 -29.06 -11.53 0.31
CA THR A 76 -28.86 -10.74 1.53
C THR A 76 -27.60 -11.26 2.18
N LEU A 77 -26.54 -10.45 2.16
CA LEU A 77 -25.30 -10.79 2.84
C LEU A 77 -25.51 -10.64 4.34
N GLU A 78 -25.40 -11.75 5.06
CA GLU A 78 -25.32 -11.70 6.51
C GLU A 78 -24.03 -10.98 6.92
N GLU A 79 -24.04 -10.28 8.05
CA GLU A 79 -22.91 -9.51 8.53
C GLU A 79 -21.66 -10.40 8.70
N SER A 80 -21.82 -11.65 9.12
CA SER A 80 -20.75 -12.64 9.20
C SER A 80 -20.11 -12.94 7.84
N THR A 81 -20.89 -12.94 6.76
CA THR A 81 -20.36 -13.14 5.40
C THR A 81 -19.61 -11.90 4.92
N LEU A 82 -20.03 -10.70 5.31
CA LEU A 82 -19.32 -9.46 5.01
C LEU A 82 -17.93 -9.42 5.66
N ASP A 83 -17.82 -9.93 6.88
CA ASP A 83 -16.54 -9.96 7.61
C ASP A 83 -15.51 -10.89 6.96
N GLU A 84 -15.92 -11.86 6.17
CA GLU A 84 -15.04 -12.76 5.42
C GLU A 84 -14.58 -12.19 4.07
N LEU A 85 -15.10 -11.03 3.64
CA LEU A 85 -14.71 -10.43 2.37
C LEU A 85 -13.23 -10.04 2.38
N PRO A 86 -12.49 -10.40 1.33
CA PRO A 86 -11.10 -9.99 1.22
C PRO A 86 -10.99 -8.50 0.94
N VAL A 87 -10.07 -7.85 1.64
CA VAL A 87 -9.74 -6.44 1.47
C VAL A 87 -8.26 -6.34 1.13
N ALA A 88 -7.95 -5.65 0.03
CA ALA A 88 -6.57 -5.34 -0.33
C ALA A 88 -6.08 -4.15 0.51
N LEU A 89 -5.05 -4.39 1.32
CA LEU A 89 -4.35 -3.36 2.08
C LEU A 89 -3.08 -2.92 1.38
N ALA A 90 -2.91 -1.62 1.32
CA ALA A 90 -1.69 -0.98 0.87
C ALA A 90 -1.22 0.00 1.95
N PHE A 91 0.09 0.12 2.07
CA PHE A 91 0.70 1.10 2.96
C PHE A 91 1.43 2.13 2.11
N GLU A 92 0.88 3.33 2.08
CA GLU A 92 1.38 4.40 1.23
C GLU A 92 2.32 5.31 2.03
N ILE A 93 3.55 5.43 1.57
CA ILE A 93 4.58 6.26 2.21
C ILE A 93 4.36 7.72 1.90
N GLY A 94 3.95 8.05 0.70
CA GLY A 94 3.67 9.41 0.28
C GLY A 94 3.22 9.50 -1.16
N ARG A 95 2.81 10.69 -1.54
CA ARG A 95 2.39 11.03 -2.91
C ARG A 95 3.10 12.29 -3.37
N THR A 96 3.37 12.36 -4.65
CA THR A 96 3.85 13.58 -5.30
C THR A 96 3.26 13.68 -6.69
N ALA A 97 3.16 14.90 -7.19
CA ALA A 97 2.82 15.16 -8.58
C ALA A 97 4.08 15.51 -9.36
N MET A 98 4.18 14.99 -10.56
CA MET A 98 5.37 15.14 -11.38
C MET A 98 4.97 15.35 -12.85
N PRO A 99 5.60 16.31 -13.56
CA PRO A 99 5.35 16.46 -14.99
C PRO A 99 5.72 15.21 -15.79
N VAL A 100 4.98 14.95 -16.86
CA VAL A 100 5.23 13.76 -17.71
C VAL A 100 6.67 13.75 -18.26
N GLY A 101 7.24 14.91 -18.53
CA GLY A 101 8.64 15.00 -18.96
C GLY A 101 9.65 14.50 -17.95
N GLU A 102 9.40 14.73 -16.66
CA GLU A 102 10.23 14.20 -15.57
C GLU A 102 10.02 12.69 -15.39
N ILE A 103 8.77 12.23 -15.53
CA ILE A 103 8.46 10.78 -15.44
C ILE A 103 9.25 10.00 -16.51
N ARG A 104 9.39 10.56 -17.71
CA ARG A 104 10.14 9.94 -18.81
C ARG A 104 11.65 9.84 -18.54
N GLN A 105 12.17 10.66 -17.64
CA GLN A 105 13.59 10.67 -17.27
C GLN A 105 13.90 9.75 -16.08
N LEU A 106 12.89 9.13 -15.47
CA LEU A 106 13.09 8.21 -14.37
C LEU A 106 13.87 6.97 -14.82
N ALA A 107 14.97 6.73 -14.14
CA ALA A 107 15.91 5.66 -14.43
C ALA A 107 16.43 5.03 -13.13
N PRO A 108 17.08 3.86 -13.18
CA PRO A 108 17.73 3.31 -11.99
C PRO A 108 18.64 4.34 -11.33
N GLY A 109 18.53 4.51 -10.00
CA GLY A 109 19.24 5.51 -9.23
C GLY A 109 18.54 6.86 -9.10
N SER A 110 17.47 7.13 -9.84
CA SER A 110 16.66 8.35 -9.66
C SER A 110 16.01 8.35 -8.27
N VAL A 111 16.02 9.50 -7.60
CA VAL A 111 15.35 9.69 -6.32
C VAL A 111 14.11 10.54 -6.51
N VAL A 112 12.98 10.08 -5.97
CA VAL A 112 11.72 10.82 -5.98
C VAL A 112 11.56 11.55 -4.67
N ALA A 113 11.54 12.89 -4.71
CA ALA A 113 11.30 13.69 -3.54
C ALA A 113 9.81 13.61 -3.15
N LEU A 114 9.54 13.22 -1.92
CA LEU A 114 8.20 13.22 -1.33
C LEU A 114 8.12 14.37 -0.32
N ALA A 115 7.09 15.21 -0.47
CA ALA A 115 6.83 16.27 0.50
C ALA A 115 6.19 15.67 1.77
N ASP A 116 6.52 16.24 2.93
CA ASP A 116 5.90 15.95 4.23
C ASP A 116 5.96 14.48 4.69
N VAL A 117 6.97 13.74 4.27
CA VAL A 117 7.19 12.37 4.72
C VAL A 117 8.07 12.37 5.97
N THR A 118 7.50 11.96 7.08
CA THR A 118 8.26 11.50 8.25
C THR A 118 8.73 10.08 7.95
N GLU A 119 9.99 9.78 8.18
CA GLU A 119 10.66 8.55 7.72
C GLU A 119 9.96 7.21 8.02
N ALA A 120 9.04 7.19 8.94
CA ALA A 120 8.35 5.96 9.33
C ALA A 120 6.83 5.99 9.13
N SER A 121 6.25 7.16 8.85
CA SER A 121 4.78 7.30 8.77
C SER A 121 4.22 6.81 7.44
N VAL A 122 3.14 6.04 7.50
CA VAL A 122 2.43 5.53 6.31
C VAL A 122 0.94 5.74 6.43
N ASP A 123 0.29 5.99 5.31
CA ASP A 123 -1.16 5.94 5.22
C ASP A 123 -1.62 4.51 4.91
N ILE A 124 -2.66 4.06 5.59
CA ILE A 124 -3.24 2.74 5.39
C ILE A 124 -4.38 2.88 4.39
N ILE A 125 -4.24 2.20 3.26
CA ILE A 125 -5.20 2.25 2.16
C ILE A 125 -5.90 0.90 2.05
N ALA A 126 -7.21 0.90 2.15
CA ALA A 126 -8.03 -0.29 1.95
C ALA A 126 -8.93 -0.07 0.74
N ASN A 127 -8.79 -0.93 -0.27
CA ASN A 127 -9.53 -0.83 -1.52
C ASN A 127 -9.51 0.58 -2.13
N GLY A 128 -8.33 1.21 -2.16
CA GLY A 128 -8.13 2.54 -2.72
C GLY A 128 -8.55 3.71 -1.82
N LYS A 129 -9.06 3.45 -0.63
CA LYS A 129 -9.49 4.46 0.32
C LYS A 129 -8.60 4.51 1.55
N ARG A 130 -8.18 5.70 1.97
CA ARG A 130 -7.42 5.87 3.20
C ARG A 130 -8.30 5.61 4.42
N VAL A 131 -7.92 4.61 5.21
CA VAL A 131 -8.68 4.15 6.39
C VAL A 131 -7.94 4.34 7.70
N GLY A 132 -6.68 4.72 7.65
CA GLY A 132 -5.89 4.91 8.86
C GLY A 132 -4.49 5.43 8.57
N ARG A 133 -3.72 5.52 9.64
CA ARG A 133 -2.31 5.89 9.61
C ARG A 133 -1.52 4.97 10.53
N GLY A 134 -0.33 4.64 10.13
CA GLY A 134 0.57 3.79 10.89
C GLY A 134 2.03 4.22 10.79
N GLU A 135 2.89 3.45 11.40
CA GLU A 135 4.34 3.63 11.37
C GLU A 135 5.00 2.33 10.99
N ILE A 136 6.01 2.40 10.14
CA ILE A 136 6.83 1.23 9.82
C ILE A 136 7.66 0.87 11.04
N VAL A 137 7.57 -0.39 11.45
CA VAL A 137 8.30 -0.93 12.59
C VAL A 137 9.03 -2.20 12.19
N ARG A 138 10.15 -2.46 12.85
CA ARG A 138 10.90 -3.71 12.71
C ARG A 138 10.69 -4.56 13.96
N ILE A 139 10.26 -5.80 13.77
CA ILE A 139 10.09 -6.78 14.84
C ILE A 139 10.96 -7.97 14.50
N GLY A 140 12.13 -8.10 15.18
CA GLY A 140 13.12 -9.08 14.81
C GLY A 140 13.63 -8.86 13.38
N GLU A 141 13.46 -9.86 12.52
CA GLU A 141 13.80 -9.80 11.09
C GLU A 141 12.62 -9.40 10.20
N SER A 142 11.44 -9.20 10.77
CA SER A 142 10.22 -8.87 10.04
C SER A 142 9.95 -7.37 10.06
N LEU A 143 9.43 -6.86 8.95
CA LEU A 143 8.87 -5.53 8.87
C LEU A 143 7.35 -5.58 9.08
N GLY A 144 6.82 -4.57 9.72
CA GLY A 144 5.39 -4.41 9.92
C GLY A 144 5.00 -2.94 9.96
N VAL A 145 3.72 -2.70 10.03
CA VAL A 145 3.15 -1.39 10.29
C VAL A 145 2.39 -1.43 11.60
N ARG A 146 2.80 -0.60 12.54
CA ARG A 146 2.06 -0.37 13.76
C ARG A 146 0.96 0.63 13.48
N ILE A 147 -0.27 0.30 13.86
CA ILE A 147 -1.41 1.19 13.71
C ILE A 147 -1.29 2.33 14.71
N VAL A 148 -1.29 3.56 14.22
CA VAL A 148 -1.31 4.76 15.05
C VAL A 148 -2.75 5.23 15.25
N ARG A 149 -3.53 5.23 14.18
CA ARG A 149 -4.90 5.69 14.18
C ARG A 149 -5.70 5.04 13.06
N MET A 150 -6.90 4.62 13.36
CA MET A 150 -7.90 4.26 12.36
C MET A 150 -8.91 5.39 12.22
N PHE A 151 -9.34 5.65 10.99
CA PHE A 151 -10.36 6.65 10.71
C PHE A 151 -11.74 5.97 10.71
N ASP A 152 -12.68 6.57 11.39
CA ASP A 152 -14.07 6.11 11.31
C ASP A 152 -14.61 6.39 9.92
N ASN A 153 -14.79 5.33 9.18
CA ASN A 153 -15.51 5.35 7.92
C ASN A 153 -16.98 5.07 8.20
N ALA A 154 -17.62 6.09 8.59
CA ALA A 154 -19.06 6.01 8.59
C ALA A 154 -19.59 6.02 7.13
#